data_1aa6fad988c883bcfb0ad4029b84e8ad
#
_entry.id   1aa6fad988c883bcfb0ad4029b84e8ad
#
_cell.length_a   1.000
_cell.length_b   1.000
_cell.length_c   1.000
_cell.angle_alpha   90.00
_cell.angle_beta   90.00
_cell.angle_gamma   90.00
#
_symmetry.space_group_name_H-M   'P 1'
#
loop_
_entity.id
_entity.type
_entity.pdbx_description
1 polymer ?
#
loop_
_entity_poly.entity_id
_entity_poly.type
_entity_poly.pdbx_seq_one_letter_code
_entity_poly.pdbx_strand_id
1 'polypeptide(L)'
;MIFMLAHISEDQLREQTVAEHTQGVYELCGNKGRKLQIANIAQLCAIFHDIGKEKKVFDDYIKADIDVQRSLKGKIEHSSSGAKYVFEKYHTGDKLDVLLSEIISYAVAAHHGVFDCVNKQGSINFTHRIEQVQDFEEVCHNSEEEILSKYDIDKIYDNAKKELYDVFQKIISLIKKEQSGKTEIKRELNFYLACFQRLALSILIDSDWEDTAKFMREIESVIFESKEVFAKASNNFQKYMETIKVSFCKKKRTDKENKIFKIRNEIQSECIAFAKNEVGIYRLSIPTGGGKTLSGLSYALAFAKEHPGTERIFYIAPFISVIEQNVDVIKKAVGNDEWVLEHHSSVIRENEMDDENVWTDFSWEEPFVCTTFVQFMNTLFSDKKQAIRRMHRLANSVIIIDEVQAMPVKCVYTFNYMMNFLQRVCNANIVLCTATQPELDYNKFACPIMYSQPTDMISNLGMRFKQFERVKVIPQKRKKNYKLCELAEEIGRQVNTYQSILVVLNTKDAVSSVYNRLNEIVEESVHVEYLTTNLCAEHRSKKLK
;
A
#
# COMPACT_ATOMS: atom_id res chain seq x y z
N MET A 1 -34.73 27.45 -11.42
CA MET A 1 -33.76 26.91 -10.49
C MET A 1 -32.39 27.24 -11.04
N ILE A 2 -31.53 27.84 -10.23
CA ILE A 2 -30.11 28.09 -10.61
C ILE A 2 -29.34 26.93 -10.02
N PHE A 3 -28.89 25.99 -10.85
CA PHE A 3 -28.06 24.87 -10.42
C PHE A 3 -26.65 25.40 -10.13
N MET A 4 -26.10 25.05 -8.97
CA MET A 4 -24.74 25.40 -8.59
C MET A 4 -23.74 24.45 -9.27
N LEU A 5 -22.60 24.99 -9.72
CA LEU A 5 -21.60 24.22 -10.47
C LEU A 5 -20.53 23.65 -9.55
N ALA A 6 -20.18 22.38 -9.78
CA ALA A 6 -19.02 21.74 -9.14
C ALA A 6 -17.76 21.94 -9.97
N HIS A 7 -17.87 21.79 -11.30
CA HIS A 7 -16.74 21.86 -12.21
C HIS A 7 -17.15 22.50 -13.56
N ILE A 8 -16.16 23.17 -14.20
CA ILE A 8 -16.24 23.63 -15.59
C ILE A 8 -15.03 23.05 -16.32
N SER A 9 -15.24 22.46 -17.51
CA SER A 9 -14.13 21.91 -18.30
C SER A 9 -13.12 22.98 -18.72
N GLU A 10 -11.87 22.59 -19.00
CA GLU A 10 -10.79 23.52 -19.38
C GLU A 10 -11.13 24.34 -20.62
N ASP A 11 -11.88 23.77 -21.56
CA ASP A 11 -12.38 24.45 -22.76
C ASP A 11 -13.62 25.34 -22.51
N GLN A 12 -14.14 25.36 -21.29
CA GLN A 12 -15.36 26.07 -20.86
C GLN A 12 -16.64 25.66 -21.60
N LEU A 13 -16.66 24.51 -22.27
CA LEU A 13 -17.80 24.04 -23.04
C LEU A 13 -18.74 23.12 -22.26
N ARG A 14 -18.24 22.53 -21.17
CA ARG A 14 -19.00 21.60 -20.33
C ARG A 14 -19.05 22.10 -18.90
N GLU A 15 -20.22 21.96 -18.30
CA GLU A 15 -20.49 22.29 -16.91
C GLU A 15 -20.99 21.04 -16.20
N GLN A 16 -20.53 20.81 -14.98
CA GLN A 16 -21.02 19.76 -14.10
C GLN A 16 -21.63 20.41 -12.87
N THR A 17 -22.89 20.12 -12.58
CA THR A 17 -23.55 20.59 -11.36
C THR A 17 -23.02 19.84 -10.13
N VAL A 18 -23.20 20.43 -8.93
CA VAL A 18 -22.84 19.76 -7.67
C VAL A 18 -23.63 18.46 -7.52
N ALA A 19 -24.90 18.47 -7.93
CA ALA A 19 -25.75 17.27 -7.87
C ALA A 19 -25.28 16.15 -8.79
N GLU A 20 -24.84 16.45 -10.03
CA GLU A 20 -24.30 15.46 -10.96
C GLU A 20 -22.97 14.88 -10.46
N HIS A 21 -22.07 15.73 -9.98
CA HIS A 21 -20.81 15.29 -9.35
C HIS A 21 -21.09 14.39 -8.13
N THR A 22 -21.97 14.83 -7.22
CA THR A 22 -22.36 14.03 -6.05
C THR A 22 -22.91 12.66 -6.45
N GLN A 23 -23.73 12.59 -7.50
CA GLN A 23 -24.26 11.32 -8.00
C GLN A 23 -23.15 10.41 -8.54
N GLY A 24 -22.20 10.94 -9.33
CA GLY A 24 -21.05 10.17 -9.82
C GLY A 24 -20.19 9.63 -8.69
N VAL A 25 -19.86 10.48 -7.71
CA VAL A 25 -19.07 10.06 -6.53
C VAL A 25 -19.86 9.05 -5.67
N TYR A 26 -21.17 9.20 -5.51
CA TYR A 26 -22.03 8.26 -4.79
C TYR A 26 -22.00 6.85 -5.41
N GLU A 27 -22.10 6.75 -6.72
CA GLU A 27 -22.04 5.47 -7.43
C GLU A 27 -20.67 4.80 -7.29
N LEU A 28 -19.59 5.57 -7.47
CA LEU A 28 -18.23 5.09 -7.31
C LEU A 28 -17.94 4.64 -5.87
N CYS A 29 -18.32 5.44 -4.87
CA CYS A 29 -18.21 5.11 -3.46
C CYS A 29 -18.99 3.83 -3.11
N GLY A 30 -20.21 3.70 -3.60
CA GLY A 30 -21.04 2.51 -3.42
C GLY A 30 -20.39 1.25 -4.02
N ASN A 31 -19.81 1.36 -5.23
CA ASN A 31 -19.12 0.26 -5.91
C ASN A 31 -17.85 -0.20 -5.15
N LYS A 32 -17.01 0.74 -4.74
CA LYS A 32 -15.79 0.48 -3.97
C LYS A 32 -16.12 -0.03 -2.56
N GLY A 33 -17.11 0.58 -1.91
CA GLY A 33 -17.55 0.21 -0.56
C GLY A 33 -18.19 -1.18 -0.47
N ARG A 34 -18.90 -1.64 -1.51
CA ARG A 34 -19.47 -3.01 -1.55
C ARG A 34 -18.40 -4.09 -1.39
N LYS A 35 -17.23 -3.89 -1.98
CA LYS A 35 -16.09 -4.83 -1.88
C LYS A 35 -15.58 -5.00 -0.44
N LEU A 36 -15.85 -4.02 0.41
CA LEU A 36 -15.47 -3.97 1.83
C LEU A 36 -16.66 -4.15 2.78
N GLN A 37 -17.88 -4.30 2.25
CA GLN A 37 -19.13 -4.37 3.01
C GLN A 37 -19.43 -3.08 3.81
N ILE A 38 -19.06 -1.93 3.25
CA ILE A 38 -19.27 -0.58 3.81
C ILE A 38 -19.83 0.39 2.76
N ALA A 39 -20.68 -0.11 1.86
CA ALA A 39 -21.21 0.69 0.76
C ALA A 39 -21.99 1.90 1.24
N ASN A 40 -22.86 1.72 2.25
CA ASN A 40 -23.72 2.80 2.75
C ASN A 40 -22.89 3.86 3.50
N ILE A 41 -21.86 3.46 4.26
CA ILE A 41 -20.92 4.41 4.89
C ILE A 41 -20.22 5.26 3.84
N ALA A 42 -19.68 4.62 2.78
CA ALA A 42 -19.00 5.33 1.71
C ALA A 42 -19.95 6.25 0.91
N GLN A 43 -21.19 5.81 0.68
CA GLN A 43 -22.23 6.59 0.02
C GLN A 43 -22.63 7.82 0.84
N LEU A 44 -22.75 7.73 2.16
CA LEU A 44 -22.98 8.88 3.01
C LEU A 44 -21.82 9.89 2.94
N CYS A 45 -20.57 9.41 2.94
CA CYS A 45 -19.43 10.30 2.72
C CYS A 45 -19.55 11.04 1.37
N ALA A 46 -19.98 10.34 0.31
CA ALA A 46 -20.16 10.93 -1.01
C ALA A 46 -21.30 11.97 -1.06
N ILE A 47 -22.45 11.68 -0.44
CA ILE A 47 -23.58 12.63 -0.43
C ILE A 47 -23.20 13.97 0.20
N PHE A 48 -22.41 13.93 1.27
CA PHE A 48 -22.13 15.13 2.07
C PHE A 48 -20.79 15.83 1.73
N HIS A 49 -19.90 15.24 0.90
CA HIS A 49 -18.53 15.78 0.77
C HIS A 49 -18.51 17.21 0.22
N ASP A 50 -19.33 17.51 -0.75
CA ASP A 50 -19.30 18.76 -1.51
C ASP A 50 -20.59 19.60 -1.42
N ILE A 51 -21.50 19.31 -0.49
CA ILE A 51 -22.70 20.15 -0.30
C ILE A 51 -22.36 21.60 0.01
N GLY A 52 -21.18 21.88 0.57
CA GLY A 52 -20.70 23.26 0.81
C GLY A 52 -20.42 24.06 -0.46
N LYS A 53 -20.45 23.43 -1.64
CA LYS A 53 -20.44 24.13 -2.94
C LYS A 53 -21.80 24.73 -3.31
N GLU A 54 -22.89 24.30 -2.63
CA GLU A 54 -24.26 24.80 -2.82
C GLU A 54 -24.48 26.19 -2.19
N LYS A 55 -23.58 27.13 -2.52
CA LYS A 55 -23.64 28.54 -2.10
C LYS A 55 -23.19 29.47 -3.21
N LYS A 56 -23.81 30.64 -3.26
CA LYS A 56 -23.55 31.64 -4.31
C LYS A 56 -22.07 32.04 -4.41
N VAL A 57 -21.40 32.20 -3.28
CA VAL A 57 -19.96 32.57 -3.26
C VAL A 57 -19.08 31.54 -3.97
N PHE A 58 -19.45 30.25 -3.92
CA PHE A 58 -18.71 29.19 -4.63
C PHE A 58 -19.06 29.20 -6.13
N ASP A 59 -20.32 29.38 -6.48
CA ASP A 59 -20.76 29.47 -7.89
C ASP A 59 -20.14 30.69 -8.59
N ASP A 60 -20.10 31.84 -7.93
CA ASP A 60 -19.44 33.06 -8.43
C ASP A 60 -17.92 32.81 -8.63
N TYR A 61 -17.29 32.05 -7.72
CA TYR A 61 -15.87 31.68 -7.83
C TYR A 61 -15.60 30.80 -9.03
N ILE A 62 -16.40 29.73 -9.26
CA ILE A 62 -16.15 28.78 -10.32
C ILE A 62 -16.41 29.40 -11.72
N LYS A 63 -17.28 30.40 -11.81
CA LYS A 63 -17.60 31.16 -13.02
C LYS A 63 -16.69 32.36 -13.26
N ALA A 64 -15.82 32.68 -12.30
CA ALA A 64 -14.92 33.83 -12.42
C ALA A 64 -13.79 33.58 -13.43
N ASP A 65 -13.15 34.65 -13.89
CA ASP A 65 -11.96 34.56 -14.73
C ASP A 65 -10.84 33.78 -14.06
N ILE A 66 -10.00 33.10 -14.85
CA ILE A 66 -8.91 32.21 -14.40
C ILE A 66 -7.99 32.89 -13.37
N ASP A 67 -7.67 34.19 -13.56
CA ASP A 67 -6.80 34.93 -12.64
C ASP A 67 -7.47 35.14 -11.28
N VAL A 68 -8.78 35.38 -11.27
CA VAL A 68 -9.58 35.49 -10.03
C VAL A 68 -9.66 34.14 -9.34
N GLN A 69 -9.94 33.08 -10.08
CA GLN A 69 -9.95 31.72 -9.54
C GLN A 69 -8.60 31.35 -8.90
N ARG A 70 -7.47 31.64 -9.56
CA ARG A 70 -6.13 31.41 -9.00
C ARG A 70 -5.89 32.20 -7.71
N SER A 71 -6.37 33.44 -7.63
CA SER A 71 -6.22 34.27 -6.45
C SER A 71 -7.05 33.82 -5.24
N LEU A 72 -8.18 33.15 -5.50
CA LEU A 72 -9.14 32.64 -4.50
C LEU A 72 -8.98 31.14 -4.22
N LYS A 73 -8.14 30.44 -4.97
CA LYS A 73 -7.91 28.99 -4.79
C LYS A 73 -7.54 28.67 -3.33
N GLY A 74 -8.33 27.80 -2.71
CA GLY A 74 -8.16 27.39 -1.31
C GLY A 74 -8.62 28.40 -0.24
N LYS A 75 -9.22 29.53 -0.65
CA LYS A 75 -9.76 30.52 0.29
C LYS A 75 -11.27 30.35 0.54
N ILE A 76 -11.99 29.75 -0.42
CA ILE A 76 -13.42 29.48 -0.27
C ILE A 76 -13.56 28.06 0.27
N GLU A 77 -13.81 27.98 1.56
CA GLU A 77 -13.99 26.72 2.28
C GLU A 77 -15.38 26.15 1.97
N HIS A 78 -15.45 24.87 1.63
CA HIS A 78 -16.70 24.15 1.30
C HIS A 78 -16.77 22.75 1.93
N SER A 79 -15.62 22.15 2.28
CA SER A 79 -15.58 20.77 2.80
C SER A 79 -16.16 20.61 4.20
N SER A 80 -16.16 21.67 5.01
CA SER A 80 -16.63 21.61 6.40
C SER A 80 -18.15 21.74 6.54
N SER A 81 -18.86 22.24 5.52
CA SER A 81 -20.31 22.39 5.57
C SER A 81 -21.02 21.03 5.69
N GLY A 82 -20.62 20.06 4.86
CA GLY A 82 -21.18 18.70 4.95
C GLY A 82 -20.81 17.99 6.25
N ALA A 83 -19.60 18.19 6.75
CA ALA A 83 -19.18 17.67 8.04
C ALA A 83 -20.04 18.22 9.18
N LYS A 84 -20.31 19.53 9.16
CA LYS A 84 -21.18 20.21 10.12
C LYS A 84 -22.61 19.66 10.05
N TYR A 85 -23.17 19.52 8.84
CA TYR A 85 -24.52 18.98 8.64
C TYR A 85 -24.67 17.58 9.27
N VAL A 86 -23.75 16.67 8.98
CA VAL A 86 -23.76 15.30 9.54
C VAL A 86 -23.58 15.33 11.05
N PHE A 87 -22.67 16.15 11.56
CA PHE A 87 -22.38 16.24 12.98
C PHE A 87 -23.60 16.78 13.76
N GLU A 88 -24.21 17.87 13.32
CA GLU A 88 -25.38 18.45 14.01
C GLU A 88 -26.60 17.56 13.96
N LYS A 89 -26.84 16.86 12.82
CA LYS A 89 -28.01 16.01 12.63
C LYS A 89 -27.91 14.66 13.32
N TYR A 90 -26.73 14.01 13.30
CA TYR A 90 -26.57 12.62 13.68
C TYR A 90 -25.65 12.35 14.87
N HIS A 91 -24.91 13.36 15.37
CA HIS A 91 -24.05 13.18 16.56
C HIS A 91 -24.85 13.22 17.87
N THR A 92 -25.99 12.55 17.85
CA THR A 92 -26.95 12.42 18.96
C THR A 92 -27.39 10.98 19.03
N GLY A 93 -28.02 10.57 20.15
CA GLY A 93 -28.55 9.22 20.26
C GLY A 93 -27.58 8.23 20.91
N ASP A 94 -27.46 7.03 20.34
CA ASP A 94 -26.63 5.97 20.91
C ASP A 94 -25.13 6.13 20.52
N LYS A 95 -24.28 5.29 21.13
CA LYS A 95 -22.83 5.34 20.87
C LYS A 95 -22.46 5.01 19.42
N LEU A 96 -23.29 4.28 18.71
CA LEU A 96 -23.05 3.89 17.33
C LEU A 96 -23.36 5.05 16.39
N ASP A 97 -24.43 5.85 16.69
CA ASP A 97 -24.74 7.09 15.98
C ASP A 97 -23.60 8.10 16.12
N VAL A 98 -23.13 8.30 17.36
CA VAL A 98 -21.99 9.17 17.64
C VAL A 98 -20.75 8.75 16.85
N LEU A 99 -20.39 7.46 16.88
CA LEU A 99 -19.21 6.96 16.17
C LEU A 99 -19.37 7.06 14.64
N LEU A 100 -20.52 6.72 14.10
CA LEU A 100 -20.78 6.80 12.66
C LEU A 100 -20.71 8.24 12.15
N SER A 101 -21.38 9.16 12.87
CA SER A 101 -21.35 10.59 12.52
C SER A 101 -19.94 11.18 12.59
N GLU A 102 -19.10 10.80 13.58
CA GLU A 102 -17.69 11.20 13.65
C GLU A 102 -16.87 10.69 12.46
N ILE A 103 -17.08 9.42 12.06
CA ILE A 103 -16.36 8.83 10.92
C ILE A 103 -16.72 9.55 9.62
N ILE A 104 -18.01 9.76 9.35
CA ILE A 104 -18.48 10.42 8.14
C ILE A 104 -18.03 11.89 8.13
N SER A 105 -18.29 12.62 9.22
CA SER A 105 -17.96 14.05 9.31
C SER A 105 -16.46 14.30 9.13
N TYR A 106 -15.61 13.46 9.72
CA TYR A 106 -14.18 13.59 9.50
C TYR A 106 -13.77 13.30 8.05
N ALA A 107 -14.28 12.21 7.46
CA ALA A 107 -13.99 11.88 6.07
C ALA A 107 -14.38 13.02 5.12
N VAL A 108 -15.56 13.60 5.33
CA VAL A 108 -16.05 14.76 4.59
C VAL A 108 -15.16 15.99 4.80
N ALA A 109 -14.84 16.36 6.05
CA ALA A 109 -13.98 17.52 6.33
C ALA A 109 -12.54 17.37 5.84
N ALA A 110 -12.05 16.13 5.70
CA ALA A 110 -10.65 15.81 5.41
C ALA A 110 -10.38 15.42 3.94
N HIS A 111 -11.39 15.37 3.05
CA HIS A 111 -11.20 14.87 1.68
C HIS A 111 -10.25 15.78 0.84
N HIS A 112 -10.13 17.06 1.17
CA HIS A 112 -9.14 17.94 0.58
C HIS A 112 -7.79 17.95 1.31
N GLY A 113 -7.71 17.43 2.53
CA GLY A 113 -6.47 17.32 3.31
C GLY A 113 -6.75 16.89 4.74
N VAL A 114 -5.98 15.92 5.22
CA VAL A 114 -6.09 15.44 6.60
C VAL A 114 -5.60 16.48 7.60
N PHE A 115 -6.19 16.49 8.76
CA PHE A 115 -5.83 17.36 9.88
C PHE A 115 -5.94 16.61 11.21
N ASP A 116 -5.22 17.08 12.21
CA ASP A 116 -5.33 16.53 13.56
C ASP A 116 -6.63 17.00 14.22
N CYS A 117 -7.47 16.06 14.67
CA CYS A 117 -8.72 16.40 15.37
C CYS A 117 -8.45 17.14 16.68
N VAL A 118 -7.30 16.91 17.32
CA VAL A 118 -6.87 17.57 18.55
C VAL A 118 -5.49 18.17 18.33
N ASN A 119 -5.32 19.46 18.63
CA ASN A 119 -4.04 20.12 18.51
C ASN A 119 -3.09 19.77 19.68
N LYS A 120 -1.83 20.22 19.58
CA LYS A 120 -0.81 19.97 20.62
C LYS A 120 -1.15 20.54 21.99
N GLN A 121 -2.01 21.55 22.04
CA GLN A 121 -2.50 22.20 23.27
C GLN A 121 -3.73 21.50 23.87
N GLY A 122 -4.26 20.45 23.20
CA GLY A 122 -5.44 19.70 23.64
C GLY A 122 -6.78 20.30 23.20
N SER A 123 -6.80 21.37 22.39
CA SER A 123 -8.04 21.90 21.82
C SER A 123 -8.53 21.02 20.66
N ILE A 124 -9.86 20.95 20.51
CA ILE A 124 -10.50 20.12 19.48
C ILE A 124 -10.57 20.92 18.17
N ASN A 125 -9.63 20.69 17.27
CA ASN A 125 -9.58 21.33 15.96
C ASN A 125 -10.81 21.03 15.10
N PHE A 126 -11.35 19.81 15.19
CA PHE A 126 -12.52 19.42 14.43
C PHE A 126 -13.72 20.30 14.77
N THR A 127 -14.05 20.45 16.06
CA THR A 127 -15.15 21.32 16.51
C THR A 127 -14.96 22.76 16.06
N HIS A 128 -13.76 23.31 16.26
CA HIS A 128 -13.42 24.67 15.81
C HIS A 128 -13.63 24.85 14.30
N ARG A 129 -13.28 23.86 13.50
CA ARG A 129 -13.44 23.89 12.04
C ARG A 129 -14.90 23.92 11.61
N ILE A 130 -15.76 23.11 12.21
CA ILE A 130 -17.19 23.08 11.86
C ILE A 130 -17.96 24.31 12.41
N GLU A 131 -17.53 24.88 13.54
CA GLU A 131 -18.11 26.11 14.10
C GLU A 131 -17.81 27.35 13.22
N GLN A 132 -16.72 27.36 12.47
CA GLN A 132 -16.33 28.47 11.60
C GLN A 132 -17.00 28.46 10.22
N VAL A 133 -17.84 27.46 9.93
CA VAL A 133 -18.55 27.37 8.64
C VAL A 133 -19.47 28.57 8.47
N GLN A 134 -19.25 29.32 7.39
CA GLN A 134 -20.08 30.45 6.98
C GLN A 134 -21.17 30.01 6.00
N ASP A 135 -22.22 30.80 5.87
CA ASP A 135 -23.31 30.58 4.89
C ASP A 135 -24.01 29.22 5.03
N PHE A 136 -23.99 28.63 6.26
CA PHE A 136 -24.47 27.27 6.50
C PHE A 136 -25.97 27.11 6.23
N GLU A 137 -26.80 28.11 6.56
CA GLU A 137 -28.24 28.08 6.29
C GLU A 137 -28.55 28.05 4.79
N GLU A 138 -27.81 28.84 3.98
CA GLU A 138 -27.92 28.82 2.52
C GLU A 138 -27.53 27.44 1.96
N VAL A 139 -26.41 26.88 2.43
CA VAL A 139 -25.95 25.54 2.03
C VAL A 139 -27.00 24.48 2.36
N CYS A 140 -27.59 24.50 3.56
CA CYS A 140 -28.62 23.54 3.95
C CYS A 140 -29.86 23.64 3.06
N HIS A 141 -30.35 24.87 2.83
CA HIS A 141 -31.54 25.09 2.01
C HIS A 141 -31.34 24.59 0.58
N ASN A 142 -30.26 25.02 -0.07
CA ASN A 142 -29.98 24.65 -1.47
C ASN A 142 -29.69 23.12 -1.60
N SER A 143 -28.92 22.57 -0.67
CA SER A 143 -28.60 21.14 -0.69
C SER A 143 -29.81 20.24 -0.48
N GLU A 144 -30.77 20.63 0.39
CA GLU A 144 -32.00 19.87 0.60
C GLU A 144 -32.82 19.76 -0.71
N GLU A 145 -32.94 20.84 -1.48
CA GLU A 145 -33.69 20.85 -2.74
C GLU A 145 -32.96 20.11 -3.87
N GLU A 146 -31.66 20.35 -4.05
CA GLU A 146 -30.94 19.95 -5.24
C GLU A 146 -30.25 18.57 -5.11
N ILE A 147 -29.88 18.16 -3.89
CA ILE A 147 -29.07 16.96 -3.64
C ILE A 147 -29.79 16.00 -2.70
N LEU A 148 -30.03 16.40 -1.45
CA LEU A 148 -30.40 15.49 -0.38
C LEU A 148 -31.77 14.83 -0.61
N SER A 149 -32.73 15.55 -1.21
CA SER A 149 -34.06 15.01 -1.57
C SER A 149 -34.01 13.85 -2.57
N LYS A 150 -32.89 13.65 -3.28
CA LYS A 150 -32.73 12.55 -4.25
C LYS A 150 -32.36 11.22 -3.60
N TYR A 151 -32.01 11.22 -2.33
CA TYR A 151 -31.55 10.04 -1.59
C TYR A 151 -32.46 9.73 -0.39
N ASP A 152 -32.71 8.46 -0.14
CA ASP A 152 -33.34 8.00 1.11
C ASP A 152 -32.25 7.90 2.21
N ILE A 153 -31.82 9.09 2.70
CA ILE A 153 -30.68 9.23 3.61
C ILE A 153 -30.90 8.45 4.90
N ASP A 154 -32.11 8.44 5.45
CA ASP A 154 -32.40 7.75 6.71
C ASP A 154 -32.22 6.23 6.54
N LYS A 155 -32.69 5.67 5.43
CA LYS A 155 -32.47 4.25 5.11
C LYS A 155 -31.00 3.92 4.88
N ILE A 156 -30.26 4.78 4.17
CA ILE A 156 -28.82 4.61 3.95
C ILE A 156 -28.08 4.67 5.29
N TYR A 157 -28.46 5.61 6.17
CA TYR A 157 -27.88 5.77 7.50
C TYR A 157 -28.12 4.54 8.40
N ASP A 158 -29.33 4.02 8.43
CA ASP A 158 -29.66 2.79 9.18
C ASP A 158 -28.86 1.57 8.68
N ASN A 159 -28.64 1.47 7.38
CA ASN A 159 -27.78 0.42 6.83
C ASN A 159 -26.31 0.65 7.16
N ALA A 160 -25.83 1.88 7.11
CA ALA A 160 -24.48 2.26 7.50
C ALA A 160 -24.19 1.93 8.98
N LYS A 161 -25.19 2.08 9.88
CA LYS A 161 -25.07 1.64 11.28
C LYS A 161 -24.83 0.13 11.39
N LYS A 162 -25.52 -0.69 10.58
CA LYS A 162 -25.30 -2.15 10.56
C LYS A 162 -23.91 -2.49 10.04
N GLU A 163 -23.49 -1.84 8.95
CA GLU A 163 -22.12 -2.00 8.41
C GLU A 163 -21.05 -1.62 9.45
N LEU A 164 -21.24 -0.49 10.15
CA LEU A 164 -20.32 -0.08 11.21
C LEU A 164 -20.28 -1.07 12.37
N TYR A 165 -21.44 -1.62 12.78
CA TYR A 165 -21.51 -2.64 13.81
C TYR A 165 -20.69 -3.88 13.43
N ASP A 166 -20.80 -4.36 12.19
CA ASP A 166 -20.05 -5.52 11.71
C ASP A 166 -18.53 -5.26 11.68
N VAL A 167 -18.13 -4.07 11.20
CA VAL A 167 -16.72 -3.64 11.26
C VAL A 167 -16.22 -3.55 12.70
N PHE A 168 -17.04 -3.00 13.60
CA PHE A 168 -16.69 -2.89 15.01
C PHE A 168 -16.48 -4.27 15.66
N GLN A 169 -17.31 -5.27 15.33
CA GLN A 169 -17.12 -6.65 15.79
C GLN A 169 -15.80 -7.25 15.28
N LYS A 170 -15.44 -7.01 14.01
CA LYS A 170 -14.13 -7.40 13.47
C LYS A 170 -12.98 -6.73 14.23
N ILE A 171 -13.07 -5.43 14.51
CA ILE A 171 -12.06 -4.68 15.27
C ILE A 171 -11.94 -5.21 16.71
N ILE A 172 -13.04 -5.44 17.40
CA ILE A 172 -13.04 -5.99 18.77
C ILE A 172 -12.34 -7.36 18.81
N SER A 173 -12.49 -8.17 17.76
CA SER A 173 -11.82 -9.47 17.68
C SER A 173 -10.29 -9.38 17.60
N LEU A 174 -9.74 -8.22 17.20
CA LEU A 174 -8.29 -7.95 17.14
C LEU A 174 -7.70 -7.57 18.49
N ILE A 175 -8.53 -7.18 19.46
CA ILE A 175 -8.07 -6.68 20.77
C ILE A 175 -7.99 -7.84 21.75
N LYS A 176 -6.78 -8.13 22.26
CA LYS A 176 -6.55 -9.19 23.24
C LYS A 176 -7.03 -8.73 24.63
N LYS A 177 -8.17 -9.25 25.07
CA LYS A 177 -8.77 -8.89 26.37
C LYS A 177 -8.01 -9.41 27.60
N GLU A 178 -7.24 -10.49 27.44
CA GLU A 178 -6.68 -11.24 28.59
C GLU A 178 -5.37 -10.68 29.15
N GLN A 179 -4.68 -9.78 28.45
CA GLN A 179 -3.35 -9.28 28.84
C GLN A 179 -3.25 -7.75 28.91
N SER A 180 -4.28 -7.01 28.52
CA SER A 180 -4.22 -5.55 28.38
C SER A 180 -5.05 -4.86 29.46
N GLY A 181 -4.47 -3.83 30.09
CA GLY A 181 -5.20 -2.93 30.97
C GLY A 181 -6.26 -2.11 30.21
N LYS A 182 -7.27 -1.54 30.91
CA LYS A 182 -8.34 -0.74 30.28
C LYS A 182 -7.83 0.38 29.35
N THR A 183 -6.71 1.02 29.71
CA THR A 183 -6.10 2.10 28.93
C THR A 183 -5.50 1.59 27.62
N GLU A 184 -4.88 0.41 27.62
CA GLU A 184 -4.31 -0.22 26.43
C GLU A 184 -5.41 -0.65 25.46
N ILE A 185 -6.47 -1.27 25.95
CA ILE A 185 -7.64 -1.65 25.14
C ILE A 185 -8.23 -0.43 24.44
N LYS A 186 -8.40 0.70 25.15
CA LYS A 186 -8.93 1.93 24.57
C LYS A 186 -8.00 2.49 23.49
N ARG A 187 -6.68 2.43 23.71
CA ARG A 187 -5.69 2.89 22.72
C ARG A 187 -5.71 2.05 21.45
N GLU A 188 -5.78 0.72 21.59
CA GLU A 188 -5.86 -0.20 20.46
C GLU A 188 -7.15 -0.01 19.67
N LEU A 189 -8.28 0.12 20.35
CA LEU A 189 -9.57 0.38 19.74
C LEU A 189 -9.53 1.69 18.92
N ASN A 190 -9.05 2.77 19.53
CA ASN A 190 -8.94 4.06 18.84
C ASN A 190 -8.02 3.98 17.61
N PHE A 191 -6.93 3.23 17.67
CA PHE A 191 -6.05 3.03 16.53
C PHE A 191 -6.77 2.33 15.37
N TYR A 192 -7.47 1.24 15.64
CA TYR A 192 -8.21 0.51 14.61
C TYR A 192 -9.39 1.30 14.05
N LEU A 193 -10.08 2.09 14.88
CA LEU A 193 -11.13 3.00 14.41
C LEU A 193 -10.56 4.10 13.51
N ALA A 194 -9.38 4.65 13.84
CA ALA A 194 -8.69 5.59 12.98
C ALA A 194 -8.24 4.96 11.64
N CYS A 195 -7.82 3.69 11.64
CA CYS A 195 -7.55 2.95 10.40
C CYS A 195 -8.82 2.80 9.55
N PHE A 196 -9.95 2.50 10.18
CA PHE A 196 -11.23 2.40 9.48
C PHE A 196 -11.71 3.75 8.92
N GLN A 197 -11.61 4.82 9.70
CA GLN A 197 -11.90 6.18 9.26
C GLN A 197 -11.03 6.56 8.04
N ARG A 198 -9.74 6.22 8.07
CA ARG A 198 -8.83 6.42 6.93
C ARG A 198 -9.25 5.58 5.71
N LEU A 199 -9.78 4.37 5.91
CA LEU A 199 -10.28 3.52 4.83
C LEU A 199 -11.51 4.15 4.14
N ALA A 200 -12.46 4.67 4.92
CA ALA A 200 -13.62 5.41 4.39
C ALA A 200 -13.18 6.66 3.61
N LEU A 201 -12.25 7.43 4.18
CA LEU A 201 -11.64 8.59 3.51
C LEU A 201 -10.91 8.21 2.21
N SER A 202 -10.23 7.06 2.17
CA SER A 202 -9.57 6.55 0.97
C SER A 202 -10.54 6.30 -0.18
N ILE A 203 -11.70 5.72 0.12
CA ILE A 203 -12.74 5.49 -0.88
C ILE A 203 -13.29 6.81 -1.40
N LEU A 204 -13.57 7.75 -0.51
CA LEU A 204 -14.10 9.07 -0.89
C LEU A 204 -13.13 9.83 -1.79
N ILE A 205 -11.86 10.01 -1.38
CA ILE A 205 -10.86 10.73 -2.17
C ILE A 205 -10.65 10.10 -3.55
N ASP A 206 -10.58 8.77 -3.63
CA ASP A 206 -10.38 8.08 -4.90
C ASP A 206 -11.60 8.22 -5.82
N SER A 207 -12.81 8.24 -5.27
CA SER A 207 -14.06 8.40 -6.03
C SER A 207 -14.28 9.82 -6.50
N ASP A 208 -14.02 10.82 -5.65
CA ASP A 208 -14.05 12.25 -5.99
C ASP A 208 -13.07 12.55 -7.15
N TRP A 209 -11.85 12.09 -7.04
CA TRP A 209 -10.85 12.28 -8.08
C TRP A 209 -11.19 11.55 -9.39
N GLU A 210 -11.75 10.35 -9.31
CA GLU A 210 -12.17 9.58 -10.49
C GLU A 210 -13.30 10.27 -11.25
N ASP A 211 -14.34 10.74 -10.55
CA ASP A 211 -15.45 11.48 -11.17
C ASP A 211 -14.97 12.81 -11.77
N THR A 212 -14.16 13.58 -11.02
CA THR A 212 -13.57 14.82 -11.51
C THR A 212 -12.73 14.60 -12.79
N ALA A 213 -11.88 13.57 -12.80
CA ALA A 213 -11.05 13.29 -13.98
C ALA A 213 -11.86 12.81 -15.17
N LYS A 214 -12.90 12.00 -14.95
CA LYS A 214 -13.84 11.58 -15.99
C LYS A 214 -14.52 12.79 -16.62
N PHE A 215 -14.97 13.75 -15.83
CA PHE A 215 -15.58 14.98 -16.32
C PHE A 215 -14.56 15.89 -17.03
N MET A 216 -13.43 16.18 -16.40
CA MET A 216 -12.46 17.17 -16.89
C MET A 216 -11.71 16.70 -18.14
N ARG A 217 -11.42 15.41 -18.27
CA ARG A 217 -10.49 14.86 -19.27
C ARG A 217 -11.06 13.75 -20.13
N GLU A 218 -12.31 13.35 -19.91
CA GLU A 218 -12.93 12.19 -20.58
C GLU A 218 -12.12 10.89 -20.42
N ILE A 219 -11.36 10.80 -19.32
CA ILE A 219 -10.58 9.60 -19.00
C ILE A 219 -11.50 8.61 -18.28
N GLU A 220 -11.69 7.45 -18.92
CA GLU A 220 -12.31 6.32 -18.25
C GLU A 220 -11.24 5.50 -17.52
N SER A 221 -11.54 5.07 -16.28
CA SER A 221 -10.69 4.13 -15.57
C SER A 221 -10.66 2.79 -16.32
N VAL A 222 -9.46 2.21 -16.46
CA VAL A 222 -9.33 0.87 -17.04
C VAL A 222 -9.86 -0.15 -16.05
N ILE A 223 -10.98 -0.77 -16.37
CA ILE A 223 -11.56 -1.82 -15.54
C ILE A 223 -10.91 -3.16 -15.91
N PHE A 224 -10.18 -3.74 -14.99
CA PHE A 224 -9.65 -5.10 -15.12
C PHE A 224 -10.61 -6.10 -14.48
N GLU A 225 -11.07 -7.06 -15.28
CA GLU A 225 -11.78 -8.23 -14.75
C GLU A 225 -10.76 -9.18 -14.08
N SER A 226 -10.49 -8.96 -12.80
CA SER A 226 -9.41 -9.62 -12.05
C SER A 226 -9.42 -11.14 -12.19
N LYS A 227 -10.60 -11.77 -12.16
CA LYS A 227 -10.75 -13.22 -12.33
C LYS A 227 -10.24 -13.71 -13.69
N GLU A 228 -10.55 -13.01 -14.77
CA GLU A 228 -10.08 -13.37 -16.11
C GLU A 228 -8.58 -13.11 -16.25
N VAL A 229 -8.10 -11.97 -15.73
CA VAL A 229 -6.68 -11.63 -15.75
C VAL A 229 -5.87 -12.70 -15.01
N PHE A 230 -6.27 -13.08 -13.81
CA PHE A 230 -5.54 -14.10 -13.03
C PHE A 230 -5.62 -15.49 -13.67
N ALA A 231 -6.71 -15.85 -14.33
CA ALA A 231 -6.79 -17.09 -15.09
C ALA A 231 -5.81 -17.11 -16.27
N LYS A 232 -5.74 -16.01 -17.05
CA LYS A 232 -4.78 -15.85 -18.16
C LYS A 232 -3.34 -15.82 -17.64
N ALA A 233 -3.06 -15.06 -16.58
CA ALA A 233 -1.75 -14.97 -15.95
C ALA A 233 -1.28 -16.33 -15.41
N SER A 234 -2.16 -17.13 -14.81
CA SER A 234 -1.84 -18.49 -14.36
C SER A 234 -1.41 -19.39 -15.52
N ASN A 235 -2.10 -19.34 -16.66
CA ASN A 235 -1.72 -20.11 -17.85
C ASN A 235 -0.37 -19.65 -18.42
N ASN A 236 -0.12 -18.35 -18.46
CA ASN A 236 1.15 -17.79 -18.92
C ASN A 236 2.29 -18.16 -17.97
N PHE A 237 2.05 -18.12 -16.66
CA PHE A 237 3.00 -18.55 -15.65
C PHE A 237 3.41 -20.01 -15.82
N GLN A 238 2.46 -20.92 -16.08
CA GLN A 238 2.78 -22.32 -16.36
C GLN A 238 3.68 -22.48 -17.58
N LYS A 239 3.36 -21.81 -18.70
CA LYS A 239 4.20 -21.80 -19.90
C LYS A 239 5.61 -21.26 -19.61
N TYR A 240 5.70 -20.17 -18.82
CA TYR A 240 6.98 -19.60 -18.42
C TYR A 240 7.80 -20.58 -17.59
N MET A 241 7.20 -21.30 -16.64
CA MET A 241 7.88 -22.34 -15.86
C MET A 241 8.35 -23.51 -16.70
N GLU A 242 7.59 -23.89 -17.73
CA GLU A 242 8.00 -24.91 -18.71
C GLU A 242 9.23 -24.46 -19.51
N THR A 243 9.28 -23.19 -19.95
CA THR A 243 10.46 -22.65 -20.64
C THR A 243 11.71 -22.68 -19.76
N ILE A 244 11.57 -22.36 -18.47
CA ILE A 244 12.66 -22.47 -17.49
C ILE A 244 13.12 -23.92 -17.38
N LYS A 245 12.21 -24.87 -17.26
CA LYS A 245 12.49 -26.30 -17.16
C LYS A 245 13.21 -26.82 -18.40
N VAL A 246 12.72 -26.50 -19.58
CA VAL A 246 13.34 -26.90 -20.86
C VAL A 246 14.74 -26.28 -20.99
N SER A 247 14.89 -25.00 -20.67
CA SER A 247 16.19 -24.32 -20.67
C SER A 247 17.18 -24.94 -19.69
N PHE A 248 16.69 -25.35 -18.51
CA PHE A 248 17.51 -26.06 -17.52
C PHE A 248 17.99 -27.40 -18.04
N CYS A 249 17.10 -28.21 -18.65
CA CYS A 249 17.42 -29.54 -19.17
C CYS A 249 18.37 -29.53 -20.40
N LYS A 250 18.38 -28.46 -21.20
CA LYS A 250 19.25 -28.32 -22.38
C LYS A 250 20.74 -28.16 -22.04
N LYS A 251 21.08 -27.76 -20.82
CA LYS A 251 22.47 -27.51 -20.40
C LYS A 251 22.96 -28.66 -19.53
N LYS A 252 24.20 -29.12 -19.75
CA LYS A 252 24.86 -30.08 -18.87
C LYS A 252 25.01 -29.46 -17.47
N ARG A 253 24.48 -30.13 -16.45
CA ARG A 253 24.39 -29.63 -15.08
C ARG A 253 25.09 -30.58 -14.10
N THR A 254 25.55 -30.01 -13.01
CA THR A 254 26.10 -30.79 -11.89
C THR A 254 24.95 -31.43 -11.09
N ASP A 255 25.26 -32.49 -10.36
CA ASP A 255 24.27 -33.14 -9.45
C ASP A 255 23.72 -32.18 -8.42
N LYS A 256 24.57 -31.24 -7.96
CA LYS A 256 24.16 -30.19 -7.02
C LYS A 256 23.13 -29.23 -7.64
N GLU A 257 23.32 -28.80 -8.88
CA GLU A 257 22.36 -27.95 -9.59
C GLU A 257 21.02 -28.68 -9.83
N ASN A 258 21.09 -29.95 -10.23
CA ASN A 258 19.90 -30.79 -10.41
C ASN A 258 19.12 -30.94 -9.11
N LYS A 259 19.80 -31.16 -7.99
CA LYS A 259 19.19 -31.26 -6.67
C LYS A 259 18.51 -29.93 -6.27
N ILE A 260 19.18 -28.80 -6.46
CA ILE A 260 18.61 -27.47 -6.15
C ILE A 260 17.38 -27.20 -7.01
N PHE A 261 17.42 -27.53 -8.30
CA PHE A 261 16.27 -27.36 -9.19
C PHE A 261 15.06 -28.20 -8.74
N LYS A 262 15.29 -29.44 -8.36
CA LYS A 262 14.24 -30.32 -7.81
C LYS A 262 13.61 -29.73 -6.56
N ILE A 263 14.44 -29.25 -5.62
CA ILE A 263 13.97 -28.65 -4.36
C ILE A 263 13.15 -27.39 -4.62
N ARG A 264 13.54 -26.54 -5.57
CA ARG A 264 12.77 -25.35 -5.97
C ARG A 264 11.36 -25.73 -6.47
N ASN A 265 11.26 -26.78 -7.27
CA ASN A 265 9.97 -27.26 -7.76
C ASN A 265 9.10 -27.83 -6.63
N GLU A 266 9.70 -28.53 -5.66
CA GLU A 266 9.00 -29.02 -4.47
C GLU A 266 8.45 -27.88 -3.63
N ILE A 267 9.27 -26.85 -3.34
CA ILE A 267 8.85 -25.63 -2.62
C ILE A 267 7.68 -24.95 -3.34
N GLN A 268 7.78 -24.78 -4.65
CA GLN A 268 6.71 -24.18 -5.45
C GLN A 268 5.42 -25.00 -5.37
N SER A 269 5.51 -26.32 -5.42
CA SER A 269 4.34 -27.20 -5.28
C SER A 269 3.70 -27.11 -3.91
N GLU A 270 4.49 -26.98 -2.83
CA GLU A 270 3.98 -26.73 -1.47
C GLU A 270 3.24 -25.40 -1.41
N CYS A 271 3.80 -24.33 -2.00
CA CYS A 271 3.16 -23.02 -2.08
C CYS A 271 1.81 -23.07 -2.81
N ILE A 272 1.74 -23.75 -3.95
CA ILE A 272 0.49 -23.92 -4.71
C ILE A 272 -0.54 -24.70 -3.88
N ALA A 273 -0.13 -25.80 -3.22
CA ALA A 273 -1.03 -26.59 -2.39
C ALA A 273 -1.56 -25.79 -1.18
N PHE A 274 -0.74 -24.87 -0.64
CA PHE A 274 -1.10 -24.04 0.49
C PHE A 274 -2.19 -23.00 0.16
N ALA A 275 -2.40 -22.66 -1.11
CA ALA A 275 -3.37 -21.68 -1.58
C ALA A 275 -4.85 -22.03 -1.28
N LYS A 276 -5.13 -23.25 -0.84
CA LYS A 276 -6.47 -23.68 -0.41
C LYS A 276 -6.85 -23.21 1.00
N ASN A 277 -5.88 -22.72 1.78
CA ASN A 277 -6.16 -22.18 3.10
C ASN A 277 -6.92 -20.86 3.01
N GLU A 278 -7.62 -20.52 4.10
CA GLU A 278 -8.40 -19.30 4.24
C GLU A 278 -7.54 -18.03 4.15
N VAL A 279 -8.21 -16.87 4.00
CA VAL A 279 -7.55 -15.57 4.07
C VAL A 279 -6.86 -15.39 5.43
N GLY A 280 -5.57 -15.10 5.41
CA GLY A 280 -4.78 -15.06 6.64
C GLY A 280 -3.49 -14.27 6.53
N ILE A 281 -2.70 -14.34 7.61
CA ILE A 281 -1.32 -13.88 7.65
C ILE A 281 -0.42 -15.09 7.79
N TYR A 282 0.47 -15.31 6.83
CA TYR A 282 1.29 -16.51 6.69
C TYR A 282 2.78 -16.20 6.53
N ARG A 283 3.63 -17.15 6.85
CA ARG A 283 5.08 -17.07 6.67
C ARG A 283 5.54 -17.91 5.49
N LEU A 284 6.27 -17.29 4.56
CA LEU A 284 6.94 -17.97 3.46
C LEU A 284 8.45 -17.93 3.70
N SER A 285 8.99 -18.97 4.33
CA SER A 285 10.41 -19.05 4.71
C SER A 285 11.17 -19.84 3.65
N ILE A 286 11.79 -19.15 2.70
CA ILE A 286 12.57 -19.78 1.62
C ILE A 286 14.05 -19.36 1.75
N PRO A 287 15.00 -20.30 1.75
CA PRO A 287 16.42 -19.99 1.74
C PRO A 287 16.83 -19.12 0.56
N THR A 288 17.88 -18.32 0.71
CA THR A 288 18.44 -17.51 -0.37
C THR A 288 18.79 -18.38 -1.59
N GLY A 289 18.28 -17.97 -2.76
CA GLY A 289 18.39 -18.76 -3.99
C GLY A 289 17.38 -19.89 -4.15
N GLY A 290 16.43 -20.00 -3.23
CA GLY A 290 15.35 -21.00 -3.30
C GLY A 290 14.18 -20.65 -4.23
N GLY A 291 14.20 -19.48 -4.89
CA GLY A 291 13.17 -19.06 -5.85
C GLY A 291 11.98 -18.32 -5.22
N LYS A 292 12.22 -17.48 -4.21
CA LYS A 292 11.17 -16.76 -3.45
C LYS A 292 10.13 -16.07 -4.35
N THR A 293 10.57 -15.26 -5.31
CA THR A 293 9.69 -14.47 -6.19
C THR A 293 8.71 -15.34 -6.97
N LEU A 294 9.20 -16.39 -7.63
CA LEU A 294 8.36 -17.28 -8.42
C LEU A 294 7.48 -18.18 -7.53
N SER A 295 7.95 -18.62 -6.37
CA SER A 295 7.15 -19.39 -5.42
C SER A 295 6.04 -18.53 -4.81
N GLY A 296 6.33 -17.28 -4.44
CA GLY A 296 5.32 -16.34 -3.98
C GLY A 296 4.28 -16.01 -5.04
N LEU A 297 4.71 -15.76 -6.29
CA LEU A 297 3.80 -15.52 -7.41
C LEU A 297 2.93 -16.75 -7.72
N SER A 298 3.51 -17.96 -7.69
CA SER A 298 2.74 -19.20 -7.91
C SER A 298 1.66 -19.39 -6.84
N TYR A 299 1.99 -19.09 -5.57
CA TYR A 299 1.02 -19.08 -4.50
C TYR A 299 -0.11 -18.08 -4.76
N ALA A 300 0.26 -16.81 -5.05
CA ALA A 300 -0.73 -15.74 -5.22
C ALA A 300 -1.70 -16.03 -6.38
N LEU A 301 -1.20 -16.54 -7.51
CA LEU A 301 -2.04 -16.95 -8.63
C LEU A 301 -2.94 -18.14 -8.29
N ALA A 302 -2.41 -19.14 -7.57
CA ALA A 302 -3.20 -20.27 -7.10
C ALA A 302 -4.27 -19.82 -6.08
N PHE A 303 -3.91 -18.92 -5.16
CA PHE A 303 -4.83 -18.36 -4.18
C PHE A 303 -5.97 -17.58 -4.86
N ALA A 304 -5.66 -16.73 -5.84
CA ALA A 304 -6.67 -15.99 -6.61
C ALA A 304 -7.63 -16.91 -7.38
N LYS A 305 -7.17 -18.10 -7.78
CA LYS A 305 -8.02 -19.13 -8.41
C LYS A 305 -8.97 -19.80 -7.41
N GLU A 306 -8.47 -20.15 -6.22
CA GLU A 306 -9.27 -20.76 -5.15
C GLU A 306 -10.23 -19.75 -4.49
N HIS A 307 -9.86 -18.44 -4.48
CA HIS A 307 -10.60 -17.34 -3.89
C HIS A 307 -10.98 -16.30 -4.96
N PRO A 308 -12.08 -16.51 -5.71
CA PRO A 308 -12.46 -15.67 -6.87
C PRO A 308 -12.75 -14.20 -6.56
N GLY A 309 -12.89 -13.83 -5.27
CA GLY A 309 -13.02 -12.43 -4.81
C GLY A 309 -11.69 -11.68 -4.74
N THR A 310 -10.57 -12.30 -5.09
CA THR A 310 -9.26 -11.63 -5.09
C THR A 310 -9.22 -10.56 -6.17
N GLU A 311 -8.93 -9.32 -5.76
CA GLU A 311 -8.91 -8.14 -6.64
C GLU A 311 -7.52 -7.85 -7.22
N ARG A 312 -6.47 -8.00 -6.40
CA ARG A 312 -5.08 -7.61 -6.75
C ARG A 312 -4.05 -8.51 -6.11
N ILE A 313 -2.86 -8.51 -6.70
CA ILE A 313 -1.67 -9.14 -6.13
C ILE A 313 -0.61 -8.04 -5.97
N PHE A 314 -0.21 -7.79 -4.72
CA PHE A 314 0.87 -6.87 -4.37
C PHE A 314 2.17 -7.61 -4.12
N TYR A 315 3.26 -7.13 -4.71
CA TYR A 315 4.62 -7.55 -4.40
C TYR A 315 5.39 -6.36 -3.83
N ILE A 316 5.73 -6.45 -2.56
CA ILE A 316 6.35 -5.35 -1.80
C ILE A 316 7.76 -5.76 -1.41
N ALA A 317 8.77 -4.98 -1.80
CA ALA A 317 10.16 -5.24 -1.44
C ALA A 317 10.83 -3.99 -0.80
N PRO A 318 11.89 -4.19 0.01
CA PRO A 318 12.47 -3.09 0.77
C PRO A 318 13.27 -2.10 -0.07
N PHE A 319 13.82 -2.54 -1.21
CA PHE A 319 14.75 -1.75 -2.01
C PHE A 319 14.33 -1.67 -3.48
N ILE A 320 14.57 -0.51 -4.10
CA ILE A 320 14.26 -0.25 -5.52
C ILE A 320 14.93 -1.27 -6.44
N SER A 321 16.22 -1.54 -6.24
CA SER A 321 16.95 -2.50 -7.08
C SER A 321 16.38 -3.93 -7.04
N VAL A 322 15.76 -4.31 -5.93
CA VAL A 322 15.06 -5.60 -5.79
C VAL A 322 13.72 -5.57 -6.53
N ILE A 323 13.01 -4.43 -6.48
CA ILE A 323 11.76 -4.25 -7.24
C ILE A 323 12.03 -4.34 -8.74
N GLU A 324 12.94 -3.53 -9.28
CA GLU A 324 13.30 -3.52 -10.71
C GLU A 324 13.61 -4.94 -11.23
N GLN A 325 14.43 -5.69 -10.51
CA GLN A 325 14.75 -7.07 -10.87
C GLN A 325 13.52 -8.01 -10.83
N ASN A 326 12.67 -7.87 -9.80
CA ASN A 326 11.53 -8.76 -9.62
C ASN A 326 10.37 -8.41 -10.55
N VAL A 327 10.16 -7.12 -10.88
CA VAL A 327 9.17 -6.66 -11.86
C VAL A 327 9.40 -7.32 -13.22
N ASP A 328 10.65 -7.32 -13.71
CA ASP A 328 10.99 -7.98 -14.97
C ASP A 328 10.65 -9.47 -14.98
N VAL A 329 10.88 -10.15 -13.85
CA VAL A 329 10.53 -11.56 -13.68
C VAL A 329 9.01 -11.74 -13.66
N ILE A 330 8.29 -10.90 -12.94
CA ILE A 330 6.82 -10.95 -12.83
C ILE A 330 6.18 -10.66 -14.19
N LYS A 331 6.58 -9.59 -14.91
CA LYS A 331 6.09 -9.26 -16.25
C LYS A 331 6.24 -10.43 -17.21
N LYS A 332 7.43 -11.03 -17.28
CA LYS A 332 7.69 -12.21 -18.11
C LYS A 332 6.84 -13.42 -17.71
N ALA A 333 6.62 -13.59 -16.41
CA ALA A 333 5.87 -14.73 -15.89
C ALA A 333 4.36 -14.59 -16.12
N VAL A 334 3.79 -13.38 -15.97
CA VAL A 334 2.35 -13.13 -16.23
C VAL A 334 2.04 -12.90 -17.70
N GLY A 335 3.07 -12.52 -18.51
CA GLY A 335 3.00 -12.45 -19.97
C GLY A 335 2.21 -11.26 -20.53
N ASN A 336 1.99 -10.22 -19.73
CA ASN A 336 1.43 -8.94 -20.18
C ASN A 336 1.94 -7.83 -19.25
N ASP A 337 2.63 -6.86 -19.82
CA ASP A 337 3.25 -5.75 -19.08
C ASP A 337 2.21 -4.74 -18.56
N GLU A 338 1.10 -4.54 -19.26
CA GLU A 338 0.02 -3.64 -18.86
C GLU A 338 -0.70 -4.07 -17.58
N TRP A 339 -0.60 -5.36 -17.21
CA TRP A 339 -1.16 -5.84 -15.96
C TRP A 339 -0.30 -5.56 -14.74
N VAL A 340 0.94 -5.08 -14.94
CA VAL A 340 1.93 -4.95 -13.87
C VAL A 340 2.36 -3.49 -13.71
N LEU A 341 1.87 -2.86 -12.66
CA LEU A 341 2.32 -1.55 -12.25
C LEU A 341 3.61 -1.65 -11.44
N GLU A 342 4.62 -0.89 -11.84
CA GLU A 342 5.82 -0.62 -11.06
C GLU A 342 5.72 0.77 -10.41
N HIS A 343 5.76 0.83 -9.07
CA HIS A 343 5.60 2.08 -8.33
C HIS A 343 6.68 2.27 -7.26
N HIS A 344 7.63 3.16 -7.54
CA HIS A 344 8.66 3.62 -6.58
C HIS A 344 9.19 5.00 -6.98
N SER A 345 9.98 5.63 -6.10
CA SER A 345 10.45 7.00 -6.25
C SER A 345 11.42 7.26 -7.43
N SER A 346 11.91 6.23 -8.09
CA SER A 346 12.82 6.36 -9.25
C SER A 346 12.12 6.14 -10.60
N VAL A 347 10.85 5.81 -10.62
CA VAL A 347 10.07 5.75 -11.85
C VAL A 347 9.76 7.19 -12.27
N ILE A 348 10.47 7.68 -13.27
CA ILE A 348 10.23 8.97 -13.92
C ILE A 348 9.26 8.68 -15.07
N ARG A 349 8.07 9.24 -15.03
CA ARG A 349 7.18 9.27 -16.19
C ARG A 349 7.37 10.61 -16.89
N GLU A 350 7.33 10.60 -18.22
CA GLU A 350 7.64 11.77 -19.07
C GLU A 350 6.68 12.98 -18.87
N ASN A 351 5.62 12.82 -18.07
CA ASN A 351 4.56 13.81 -17.86
C ASN A 351 4.54 14.46 -16.47
N GLU A 352 5.66 14.50 -15.73
CA GLU A 352 5.71 15.11 -14.38
C GLU A 352 5.58 16.66 -14.35
N MET A 353 5.25 17.32 -15.45
CA MET A 353 5.25 18.80 -15.49
C MET A 353 3.94 19.48 -15.07
N ASP A 354 2.83 18.74 -14.88
CA ASP A 354 1.57 19.32 -14.43
C ASP A 354 1.04 18.61 -13.18
N ASP A 355 0.94 19.34 -12.07
CA ASP A 355 0.33 18.85 -10.81
C ASP A 355 -1.10 18.31 -10.98
N GLU A 356 -1.77 18.67 -12.08
CA GLU A 356 -3.13 18.26 -12.44
C GLU A 356 -3.19 16.93 -13.21
N ASN A 357 -2.05 16.43 -13.75
CA ASN A 357 -1.97 15.12 -14.44
C ASN A 357 -1.75 13.91 -13.51
N VAL A 358 -1.68 14.14 -12.21
CA VAL A 358 -1.35 13.11 -11.18
C VAL A 358 -2.46 12.07 -10.98
N TRP A 359 -3.66 12.27 -11.56
CA TRP A 359 -4.80 11.38 -11.29
C TRP A 359 -4.58 9.95 -11.81
N THR A 360 -4.05 9.79 -13.03
CA THR A 360 -3.82 8.47 -13.62
C THR A 360 -2.57 7.77 -13.07
N ASP A 361 -1.68 8.53 -12.43
CA ASP A 361 -0.42 8.00 -11.98
C ASP A 361 -0.54 7.32 -10.61
N PHE A 362 -0.24 6.01 -10.59
CA PHE A 362 -0.10 5.22 -9.37
C PHE A 362 -1.37 5.09 -8.51
N SER A 363 -2.56 5.01 -9.12
CA SER A 363 -3.82 4.71 -8.41
C SER A 363 -3.91 3.26 -7.92
N TRP A 364 -2.99 2.39 -8.34
CA TRP A 364 -2.97 0.96 -8.04
C TRP A 364 -4.21 0.22 -8.58
N GLU A 365 -4.62 0.56 -9.78
CA GLU A 365 -5.76 -0.09 -10.47
C GLU A 365 -5.37 -1.42 -11.08
N GLU A 366 -4.11 -1.57 -11.46
CA GLU A 366 -3.59 -2.76 -12.12
C GLU A 366 -3.71 -4.00 -11.24
N PRO A 367 -3.93 -5.17 -11.84
CA PRO A 367 -4.07 -6.45 -11.13
C PRO A 367 -2.82 -6.88 -10.35
N PHE A 368 -1.64 -6.49 -10.83
CA PHE A 368 -0.35 -6.73 -10.18
C PHE A 368 0.33 -5.40 -9.86
N VAL A 369 0.61 -5.16 -8.60
CA VAL A 369 1.29 -3.94 -8.15
C VAL A 369 2.60 -4.30 -7.47
N CYS A 370 3.71 -3.87 -8.06
CA CYS A 370 5.05 -4.03 -7.51
C CYS A 370 5.52 -2.71 -6.92
N THR A 371 5.75 -2.66 -5.61
CA THR A 371 6.07 -1.40 -4.94
C THR A 371 7.09 -1.57 -3.81
N THR A 372 7.69 -0.45 -3.40
CA THR A 372 8.61 -0.46 -2.25
C THR A 372 7.85 -0.49 -0.92
N PHE A 373 8.52 -1.02 0.11
CA PHE A 373 8.01 -0.97 1.48
C PHE A 373 7.71 0.47 1.94
N VAL A 374 8.49 1.45 1.48
CA VAL A 374 8.26 2.88 1.80
C VAL A 374 6.95 3.37 1.20
N GLN A 375 6.66 3.07 -0.07
CA GLN A 375 5.41 3.49 -0.71
C GLN A 375 4.19 2.77 -0.10
N PHE A 376 4.35 1.50 0.26
CA PHE A 376 3.33 0.76 1.00
C PHE A 376 3.01 1.41 2.35
N MET A 377 4.04 1.74 3.15
CA MET A 377 3.85 2.42 4.44
C MET A 377 3.30 3.84 4.28
N ASN A 378 3.69 4.57 3.23
CA ASN A 378 3.11 5.87 2.92
C ASN A 378 1.61 5.77 2.62
N THR A 379 1.17 4.75 1.87
CA THR A 379 -0.25 4.50 1.61
C THR A 379 -1.04 4.31 2.90
N LEU A 380 -0.43 3.65 3.89
CA LEU A 380 -1.07 3.38 5.18
C LEU A 380 -1.04 4.57 6.15
N PHE A 381 -0.01 5.42 6.12
CA PHE A 381 0.25 6.38 7.20
C PHE A 381 0.57 7.82 6.76
N SER A 382 0.78 8.11 5.47
CA SER A 382 1.05 9.49 5.02
C SER A 382 -0.21 10.36 5.09
N ASP A 383 -0.01 11.66 5.23
CA ASP A 383 -1.03 12.71 5.16
C ASP A 383 -1.36 13.15 3.73
N LYS A 384 -0.59 12.70 2.73
CA LYS A 384 -0.77 13.07 1.34
C LYS A 384 -1.97 12.36 0.71
N LYS A 385 -2.86 13.11 0.06
CA LYS A 385 -4.07 12.59 -0.63
C LYS A 385 -3.74 11.47 -1.62
N GLN A 386 -2.69 11.64 -2.43
CA GLN A 386 -2.22 10.62 -3.39
C GLN A 386 -1.86 9.29 -2.73
N ALA A 387 -1.41 9.31 -1.48
CA ALA A 387 -1.11 8.10 -0.74
C ALA A 387 -2.38 7.50 -0.10
N ILE A 388 -3.22 8.35 0.49
CA ILE A 388 -4.46 7.93 1.17
C ILE A 388 -5.40 7.21 0.20
N ARG A 389 -5.63 7.77 -0.99
CA ARG A 389 -6.56 7.22 -1.99
C ARG A 389 -6.31 5.76 -2.37
N ARG A 390 -5.09 5.25 -2.18
CA ARG A 390 -4.70 3.88 -2.53
C ARG A 390 -5.03 2.84 -1.47
N MET A 391 -5.33 3.23 -0.23
CA MET A 391 -5.46 2.29 0.89
C MET A 391 -6.58 1.27 0.67
N HIS A 392 -7.73 1.67 0.14
CA HIS A 392 -8.84 0.76 -0.12
C HIS A 392 -8.52 -0.30 -1.19
N ARG A 393 -7.53 -0.05 -2.06
CA ARG A 393 -7.07 -1.00 -3.09
C ARG A 393 -6.37 -2.24 -2.50
N LEU A 394 -5.95 -2.17 -1.23
CA LEU A 394 -5.39 -3.32 -0.50
C LEU A 394 -6.45 -4.32 -0.05
N ALA A 395 -7.74 -3.99 -0.17
CA ALA A 395 -8.82 -4.90 0.17
C ALA A 395 -8.91 -6.08 -0.80
N ASN A 396 -9.32 -7.23 -0.28
CA ASN A 396 -9.48 -8.47 -1.05
C ASN A 396 -8.26 -8.81 -1.93
N SER A 397 -7.06 -8.56 -1.44
CA SER A 397 -5.83 -8.73 -2.19
C SER A 397 -4.90 -9.78 -1.57
N VAL A 398 -3.96 -10.28 -2.38
CA VAL A 398 -2.80 -11.02 -1.89
C VAL A 398 -1.64 -10.04 -1.77
N ILE A 399 -1.08 -9.89 -0.57
CA ILE A 399 0.01 -8.97 -0.28
C ILE A 399 1.26 -9.77 0.10
N ILE A 400 2.22 -9.87 -0.81
CA ILE A 400 3.52 -10.51 -0.57
C ILE A 400 4.50 -9.44 -0.13
N ILE A 401 5.00 -9.53 1.10
CA ILE A 401 6.02 -8.63 1.65
C ILE A 401 7.34 -9.36 1.69
N ASP A 402 8.23 -9.05 0.75
CA ASP A 402 9.55 -9.67 0.65
C ASP A 402 10.57 -8.98 1.56
N GLU A 403 11.48 -9.78 2.10
CA GLU A 403 12.55 -9.37 3.02
C GLU A 403 12.02 -8.52 4.19
N VAL A 404 10.92 -8.96 4.83
CA VAL A 404 10.24 -8.22 5.92
C VAL A 404 11.17 -7.84 7.08
N GLN A 405 12.27 -8.56 7.31
CA GLN A 405 13.26 -8.24 8.34
C GLN A 405 14.02 -6.94 8.05
N ALA A 406 13.96 -6.40 6.83
CA ALA A 406 14.55 -5.09 6.50
C ALA A 406 13.73 -3.91 7.06
N MET A 407 12.54 -4.17 7.61
CA MET A 407 11.69 -3.16 8.24
C MET A 407 12.39 -2.51 9.44
N PRO A 408 12.39 -1.16 9.55
CA PRO A 408 12.94 -0.48 10.72
C PRO A 408 12.22 -0.90 12.01
N VAL A 409 12.97 -1.20 13.08
CA VAL A 409 12.43 -1.67 14.36
C VAL A 409 11.36 -0.72 14.93
N LYS A 410 11.53 0.60 14.75
CA LYS A 410 10.56 1.61 15.19
C LYS A 410 9.18 1.50 14.52
N CYS A 411 9.09 0.82 13.37
CA CYS A 411 7.85 0.64 12.61
C CYS A 411 7.10 -0.65 13.01
N VAL A 412 7.71 -1.54 13.78
CA VAL A 412 7.17 -2.89 14.06
C VAL A 412 5.76 -2.83 14.65
N TYR A 413 5.50 -1.96 15.63
CA TYR A 413 4.18 -1.88 16.27
C TYR A 413 3.10 -1.43 15.29
N THR A 414 3.32 -0.32 14.59
CA THR A 414 2.35 0.20 13.62
C THR A 414 2.15 -0.76 12.45
N PHE A 415 3.21 -1.44 12.02
CA PHE A 415 3.13 -2.48 11.01
C PHE A 415 2.27 -3.65 11.47
N ASN A 416 2.51 -4.19 12.66
CA ASN A 416 1.73 -5.31 13.20
C ASN A 416 0.24 -4.96 13.32
N TYR A 417 -0.09 -3.79 13.89
CA TYR A 417 -1.47 -3.30 13.97
C TYR A 417 -2.12 -3.26 12.59
N MET A 418 -1.42 -2.67 11.60
CA MET A 418 -1.97 -2.50 10.27
C MET A 418 -2.12 -3.83 9.53
N MET A 419 -1.18 -4.77 9.65
CA MET A 419 -1.31 -6.10 9.04
C MET A 419 -2.52 -6.86 9.59
N ASN A 420 -2.71 -6.85 10.91
CA ASN A 420 -3.89 -7.44 11.54
C ASN A 420 -5.19 -6.76 11.06
N PHE A 421 -5.20 -5.43 10.91
CA PHE A 421 -6.34 -4.67 10.38
C PHE A 421 -6.64 -5.04 8.92
N LEU A 422 -5.62 -5.03 8.05
CA LEU A 422 -5.79 -5.37 6.64
C LEU A 422 -6.33 -6.79 6.46
N GLN A 423 -5.82 -7.75 7.21
CA GLN A 423 -6.32 -9.11 7.17
C GLN A 423 -7.78 -9.19 7.65
N ARG A 424 -8.12 -8.61 8.80
CA ARG A 424 -9.41 -8.83 9.46
C ARG A 424 -10.53 -7.97 8.90
N VAL A 425 -10.23 -6.70 8.60
CA VAL A 425 -11.22 -5.72 8.15
C VAL A 425 -11.26 -5.62 6.62
N CYS A 426 -10.08 -5.61 5.98
CA CYS A 426 -9.97 -5.47 4.53
C CYS A 426 -9.92 -6.82 3.78
N ASN A 427 -10.00 -7.96 4.49
CA ASN A 427 -9.94 -9.30 3.88
C ASN A 427 -8.70 -9.50 3.00
N ALA A 428 -7.56 -8.92 3.40
CA ALA A 428 -6.30 -9.08 2.69
C ALA A 428 -5.56 -10.34 3.13
N ASN A 429 -5.06 -11.11 2.18
CA ASN A 429 -4.26 -12.30 2.42
C ASN A 429 -2.78 -11.93 2.40
N ILE A 430 -2.08 -12.02 3.54
CA ILE A 430 -0.75 -11.45 3.73
C ILE A 430 0.29 -12.57 3.86
N VAL A 431 1.35 -12.47 3.05
CA VAL A 431 2.47 -13.41 3.05
C VAL A 431 3.75 -12.67 3.41
N LEU A 432 4.31 -12.97 4.59
CA LEU A 432 5.59 -12.45 5.03
C LEU A 432 6.72 -13.35 4.52
N CYS A 433 7.39 -12.89 3.46
CA CYS A 433 8.39 -13.67 2.73
C CYS A 433 9.81 -13.27 3.16
N THR A 434 10.62 -14.22 3.61
CA THR A 434 12.02 -13.99 3.97
C THR A 434 12.79 -15.31 4.17
N ALA A 435 14.12 -15.23 4.11
CA ALA A 435 14.98 -16.34 4.57
C ALA A 435 15.11 -16.39 6.10
N THR A 436 14.97 -15.25 6.80
CA THR A 436 15.15 -15.13 8.24
C THR A 436 13.95 -14.44 8.86
N GLN A 437 12.98 -15.22 9.35
CA GLN A 437 11.73 -14.69 9.91
C GLN A 437 11.99 -13.90 11.20
N PRO A 438 11.58 -12.64 11.29
CA PRO A 438 11.55 -11.91 12.55
C PRO A 438 10.40 -12.43 13.43
N GLU A 439 10.61 -12.39 14.75
CA GLU A 439 9.60 -12.79 15.75
C GLU A 439 8.53 -11.69 15.91
N LEU A 440 7.69 -11.47 14.89
CA LEU A 440 6.63 -10.45 14.91
C LEU A 440 5.43 -10.85 15.78
N ASP A 441 5.31 -12.14 16.11
CA ASP A 441 4.30 -12.72 17.00
C ASP A 441 4.76 -12.85 18.46
N TYR A 442 5.90 -12.20 18.82
CA TYR A 442 6.42 -12.26 20.18
C TYR A 442 5.37 -11.77 21.20
N ASN A 443 5.03 -12.61 22.16
CA ASN A 443 3.92 -12.40 23.08
C ASN A 443 4.05 -11.19 24.03
N LYS A 444 5.26 -10.62 24.17
CA LYS A 444 5.49 -9.38 24.91
C LYS A 444 5.29 -8.11 24.08
N PHE A 445 5.06 -8.22 22.77
CA PHE A 445 4.64 -7.06 22.00
C PHE A 445 3.24 -6.63 22.41
N ALA A 446 3.01 -5.33 22.48
CA ALA A 446 1.68 -4.76 22.73
C ALA A 446 0.67 -5.24 21.66
N CYS A 447 1.13 -5.35 20.41
CA CYS A 447 0.35 -5.93 19.31
C CYS A 447 1.24 -6.90 18.50
N PRO A 448 1.22 -8.19 18.80
CA PRO A 448 1.86 -9.21 17.97
C PRO A 448 1.07 -9.42 16.67
N ILE A 449 1.75 -9.89 15.62
CA ILE A 449 1.08 -10.39 14.41
C ILE A 449 0.20 -11.60 14.78
N MET A 450 -1.03 -11.59 14.27
CA MET A 450 -1.98 -12.69 14.45
C MET A 450 -1.87 -13.66 13.26
N TYR A 451 -0.84 -14.51 13.26
CA TYR A 451 -0.69 -15.51 12.23
C TYR A 451 -1.85 -16.50 12.19
N SER A 452 -2.26 -16.86 10.98
CA SER A 452 -3.25 -17.92 10.73
C SER A 452 -2.61 -19.30 10.83
N GLN A 453 -3.43 -20.34 11.02
CA GLN A 453 -2.95 -21.71 11.09
C GLN A 453 -3.35 -22.50 9.82
N PRO A 454 -2.43 -23.28 9.25
CA PRO A 454 -1.01 -23.42 9.61
C PRO A 454 -0.20 -22.15 9.26
N THR A 455 0.73 -21.74 10.13
CA THR A 455 1.46 -20.48 9.95
C THR A 455 2.49 -20.54 8.81
N ASP A 456 3.26 -21.61 8.73
CA ASP A 456 4.34 -21.75 7.76
C ASP A 456 3.82 -22.45 6.48
N MET A 457 4.07 -21.83 5.33
CA MET A 457 3.63 -22.32 4.02
C MET A 457 4.46 -23.49 3.52
N ILE A 458 5.65 -23.71 4.07
CA ILE A 458 6.60 -24.73 3.66
C ILE A 458 6.94 -25.63 4.85
N SER A 459 6.93 -26.92 4.59
CA SER A 459 7.29 -27.95 5.58
C SER A 459 8.82 -28.12 5.72
N ASN A 460 9.25 -28.68 6.86
CA ASN A 460 10.63 -29.14 7.09
C ASN A 460 11.70 -28.05 6.86
N LEU A 461 11.46 -26.82 7.32
CA LEU A 461 12.33 -25.66 7.09
C LEU A 461 13.80 -25.93 7.39
N GLY A 462 14.12 -26.58 8.54
CA GLY A 462 15.50 -26.89 8.91
C GLY A 462 16.24 -27.75 7.88
N MET A 463 15.55 -28.73 7.29
CA MET A 463 16.11 -29.56 6.21
C MET A 463 16.26 -28.74 4.91
N ARG A 464 15.29 -27.91 4.57
CA ARG A 464 15.34 -27.04 3.38
C ARG A 464 16.54 -26.08 3.47
N PHE A 465 16.79 -25.44 4.61
CA PHE A 465 17.94 -24.57 4.80
C PHE A 465 19.27 -25.32 4.64
N LYS A 466 19.43 -26.51 5.22
CA LYS A 466 20.62 -27.33 5.02
C LYS A 466 20.88 -27.72 3.55
N GLN A 467 19.81 -27.97 2.78
CA GLN A 467 19.93 -28.31 1.36
C GLN A 467 20.46 -27.16 0.50
N PHE A 468 20.27 -25.90 0.93
CA PHE A 468 20.76 -24.69 0.26
C PHE A 468 22.08 -24.17 0.84
N GLU A 469 22.66 -24.83 1.80
CA GLU A 469 23.94 -24.43 2.38
C GLU A 469 25.06 -24.44 1.31
N ARG A 470 25.65 -23.25 1.08
CA ARG A 470 26.66 -23.03 0.04
C ARG A 470 27.92 -22.36 0.55
N VAL A 471 27.89 -21.85 1.75
CA VAL A 471 28.95 -21.06 2.34
C VAL A 471 29.34 -21.62 3.69
N LYS A 472 30.62 -21.51 4.02
CA LYS A 472 31.14 -21.80 5.37
C LYS A 472 31.36 -20.47 6.07
N VAL A 473 30.64 -20.25 7.17
CA VAL A 473 30.83 -19.09 8.01
C VAL A 473 31.98 -19.34 8.98
N ILE A 474 33.00 -18.49 8.93
CA ILE A 474 34.18 -18.56 9.80
C ILE A 474 34.14 -17.32 10.71
N PRO A 475 33.60 -17.40 11.94
CA PRO A 475 33.56 -16.26 12.84
C PRO A 475 34.97 -15.92 13.35
N GLN A 476 35.40 -14.69 13.12
CA GLN A 476 36.64 -14.16 13.71
C GLN A 476 36.30 -13.23 14.87
N LYS A 477 36.37 -13.75 16.12
CA LYS A 477 36.24 -12.93 17.31
C LYS A 477 37.59 -12.33 17.67
N ARG A 478 37.68 -10.99 17.61
CA ARG A 478 38.87 -10.25 18.07
C ARG A 478 38.54 -9.49 19.37
N LYS A 479 39.55 -9.30 20.21
CA LYS A 479 39.42 -8.49 21.44
C LYS A 479 39.32 -6.98 21.18
N LYS A 480 39.75 -6.51 20.01
CA LYS A 480 39.70 -5.11 19.56
C LYS A 480 39.05 -5.03 18.17
N ASN A 481 38.36 -3.93 17.92
CA ASN A 481 37.77 -3.62 16.61
C ASN A 481 38.91 -3.44 15.58
N TYR A 482 38.66 -3.82 14.32
CA TYR A 482 39.54 -3.53 13.22
C TYR A 482 39.65 -2.02 13.00
N LYS A 483 40.87 -1.53 12.80
CA LYS A 483 41.09 -0.26 12.07
C LYS A 483 40.90 -0.52 10.58
N LEU A 484 40.41 0.46 9.82
CA LEU A 484 40.15 0.30 8.38
C LEU A 484 41.41 -0.04 7.58
N CYS A 485 42.59 0.50 7.98
CA CYS A 485 43.86 0.17 7.39
C CYS A 485 44.25 -1.30 7.63
N GLU A 486 44.07 -1.80 8.87
CA GLU A 486 44.35 -3.20 9.21
C GLU A 486 43.44 -4.16 8.41
N LEU A 487 42.19 -3.78 8.17
CA LEU A 487 41.25 -4.55 7.37
C LEU A 487 41.71 -4.56 5.88
N ALA A 488 42.09 -3.43 5.33
CA ALA A 488 42.60 -3.35 3.95
C ALA A 488 43.86 -4.21 3.76
N GLU A 489 44.79 -4.19 4.70
CA GLU A 489 45.99 -5.03 4.67
C GLU A 489 45.68 -6.54 4.79
N GLU A 490 44.69 -6.90 5.62
CA GLU A 490 44.20 -8.29 5.70
C GLU A 490 43.61 -8.76 4.38
N ILE A 491 42.76 -7.92 3.73
CA ILE A 491 42.20 -8.21 2.42
C ILE A 491 43.31 -8.31 1.37
N GLY A 492 44.24 -7.37 1.34
CA GLY A 492 45.37 -7.37 0.41
C GLY A 492 46.23 -8.67 0.47
N ARG A 493 46.42 -9.22 1.67
CA ARG A 493 47.10 -10.52 1.82
C ARG A 493 46.29 -11.70 1.26
N GLN A 494 44.99 -11.60 1.18
CA GLN A 494 44.10 -12.67 0.70
C GLN A 494 43.87 -12.61 -0.82
N VAL A 495 44.16 -11.51 -1.49
CA VAL A 495 43.92 -11.32 -2.93
C VAL A 495 44.55 -12.43 -3.78
N ASN A 496 45.76 -12.88 -3.45
CA ASN A 496 46.45 -13.96 -4.17
C ASN A 496 45.90 -15.37 -3.82
N THR A 497 45.05 -15.48 -2.79
CA THR A 497 44.52 -16.78 -2.34
C THR A 497 43.13 -17.06 -2.95
N TYR A 498 42.34 -16.01 -3.20
CA TYR A 498 40.97 -16.13 -3.68
C TYR A 498 40.80 -15.46 -5.04
N GLN A 499 40.04 -16.08 -5.92
CA GLN A 499 39.74 -15.57 -7.26
C GLN A 499 38.94 -14.27 -7.23
N SER A 500 38.08 -14.10 -6.23
CA SER A 500 37.30 -12.88 -5.97
C SER A 500 37.01 -12.72 -4.49
N ILE A 501 36.99 -11.47 -4.01
CA ILE A 501 36.69 -11.11 -2.63
C ILE A 501 35.61 -10.03 -2.62
N LEU A 502 34.50 -10.27 -1.90
CA LEU A 502 33.48 -9.26 -1.64
C LEU A 502 33.61 -8.76 -0.19
N VAL A 503 33.81 -7.45 -0.04
CA VAL A 503 33.87 -6.80 1.27
C VAL A 503 32.62 -5.97 1.52
N VAL A 504 31.89 -6.27 2.60
CA VAL A 504 30.67 -5.55 2.97
C VAL A 504 30.94 -4.74 4.23
N LEU A 505 30.73 -3.41 4.15
CA LEU A 505 30.96 -2.47 5.24
C LEU A 505 29.70 -1.66 5.56
N ASN A 506 29.60 -1.17 6.80
CA ASN A 506 28.39 -0.53 7.30
C ASN A 506 28.23 0.95 6.91
N THR A 507 29.33 1.62 6.52
CA THR A 507 29.31 3.06 6.18
C THR A 507 30.00 3.32 4.85
N LYS A 508 29.55 4.37 4.16
CA LYS A 508 30.15 4.81 2.88
C LYS A 508 31.60 5.24 3.04
N ASP A 509 31.90 5.92 4.14
CA ASP A 509 33.27 6.39 4.44
C ASP A 509 34.22 5.22 4.67
N ALA A 510 33.75 4.17 5.35
CA ALA A 510 34.55 2.95 5.51
C ALA A 510 34.83 2.28 4.16
N VAL A 511 33.83 2.22 3.27
CA VAL A 511 34.02 1.69 1.90
C VAL A 511 35.08 2.50 1.14
N SER A 512 34.94 3.84 1.14
CA SER A 512 35.89 4.72 0.45
C SER A 512 37.31 4.59 1.02
N SER A 513 37.43 4.54 2.35
CA SER A 513 38.75 4.41 3.02
C SER A 513 39.44 3.08 2.70
N VAL A 514 38.68 1.97 2.75
CA VAL A 514 39.22 0.64 2.42
C VAL A 514 39.54 0.55 0.93
N TYR A 515 38.68 1.09 0.05
CA TYR A 515 38.92 1.13 -1.40
C TYR A 515 40.22 1.89 -1.75
N ASN A 516 40.39 3.10 -1.22
CA ASN A 516 41.59 3.90 -1.47
C ASN A 516 42.85 3.17 -0.98
N ARG A 517 42.79 2.60 0.22
CA ARG A 517 43.94 1.87 0.79
C ARG A 517 44.26 0.60 0.00
N LEU A 518 43.27 -0.14 -0.49
CA LEU A 518 43.49 -1.32 -1.33
C LEU A 518 44.17 -0.94 -2.64
N ASN A 519 43.75 0.13 -3.32
CA ASN A 519 44.42 0.59 -4.54
C ASN A 519 45.90 1.00 -4.34
N GLU A 520 46.31 1.37 -3.11
CA GLU A 520 47.69 1.68 -2.80
C GLU A 520 48.54 0.43 -2.57
N ILE A 521 47.95 -0.69 -2.11
CA ILE A 521 48.73 -1.84 -1.63
C ILE A 521 48.62 -3.10 -2.49
N VAL A 522 47.64 -3.17 -3.40
CA VAL A 522 47.48 -4.31 -4.32
C VAL A 522 48.19 -4.03 -5.65
N GLU A 523 48.57 -5.10 -6.34
CA GLU A 523 49.22 -5.01 -7.67
C GLU A 523 48.22 -4.52 -8.74
N GLU A 524 48.73 -3.85 -9.79
CA GLU A 524 47.91 -3.34 -10.90
C GLU A 524 47.06 -4.44 -11.61
N SER A 525 47.48 -5.68 -11.50
CA SER A 525 46.77 -6.85 -12.02
C SER A 525 45.44 -7.13 -11.30
N VAL A 526 45.26 -6.57 -10.10
CA VAL A 526 44.07 -6.76 -9.26
C VAL A 526 43.07 -5.66 -9.50
N HIS A 527 41.91 -6.00 -10.06
CA HIS A 527 40.84 -5.06 -10.27
C HIS A 527 40.06 -4.83 -8.96
N VAL A 528 40.07 -3.59 -8.45
CA VAL A 528 39.35 -3.19 -7.23
C VAL A 528 38.21 -2.27 -7.61
N GLU A 529 37.00 -2.62 -7.20
CA GLU A 529 35.81 -1.82 -7.42
C GLU A 529 35.08 -1.52 -6.12
N TYR A 530 34.32 -0.41 -6.09
CA TYR A 530 33.45 -0.12 -4.97
C TYR A 530 32.02 0.24 -5.43
N LEU A 531 31.06 -0.06 -4.58
CA LEU A 531 29.64 0.20 -4.80
C LEU A 531 29.03 0.86 -3.56
N THR A 532 28.54 2.08 -3.71
CA THR A 532 27.82 2.81 -2.64
C THR A 532 26.66 3.60 -3.19
N THR A 533 25.78 4.08 -2.32
CA THR A 533 24.67 4.98 -2.70
C THR A 533 25.12 6.40 -3.06
N ASN A 534 26.41 6.73 -2.96
CA ASN A 534 26.98 7.99 -3.48
C ASN A 534 27.13 7.96 -5.01
N LEU A 535 27.11 6.78 -5.62
CA LEU A 535 27.10 6.64 -7.07
C LEU A 535 25.69 6.88 -7.60
N CYS A 536 25.56 7.61 -8.69
CA CYS A 536 24.26 7.76 -9.36
C CYS A 536 23.78 6.41 -9.94
N ALA A 537 22.49 6.32 -10.25
CA ALA A 537 21.85 5.07 -10.70
C ALA A 537 22.54 4.48 -11.95
N GLU A 538 22.90 5.32 -12.91
CA GLU A 538 23.58 4.89 -14.14
C GLU A 538 24.95 4.28 -13.85
N HIS A 539 25.79 4.94 -13.04
CA HIS A 539 27.09 4.40 -12.65
C HIS A 539 26.99 3.09 -11.89
N ARG A 540 26.00 2.96 -10.99
CA ARG A 540 25.77 1.70 -10.29
C ARG A 540 25.39 0.58 -11.26
N SER A 541 24.50 0.85 -12.21
CA SER A 541 24.09 -0.12 -13.23
C SER A 541 25.26 -0.56 -14.11
N LYS A 542 26.14 0.37 -14.51
CA LYS A 542 27.35 0.05 -15.29
C LYS A 542 28.33 -0.85 -14.52
N LYS A 543 28.49 -0.62 -13.20
CA LYS A 543 29.39 -1.43 -12.35
C LYS A 543 28.83 -2.82 -12.01
N LEU A 544 27.53 -3.02 -12.10
CA LEU A 544 26.87 -4.30 -11.84
C LEU A 544 26.76 -5.20 -13.10
N LYS A 545 26.96 -4.64 -14.29
CA LYS A 545 27.05 -5.36 -15.58
C LYS A 545 28.46 -5.84 -15.84
#